data_b95a734b5cf0a51c9bbd8572d6387925
#
_entry.id   b95a734b5cf0a51c9bbd8572d6387925
#
_cell.length_a   1.000
_cell.length_b   1.000
_cell.length_c   1.000
_cell.angle_alpha   90.00
_cell.angle_beta   90.00
_cell.angle_gamma   90.00
#
_symmetry.space_group_name_H-M   'P 1'
#
loop_
_entity.id
_entity.type
_entity.pdbx_description
1 polymer ?
#
loop_
_entity_poly.entity_id
_entity_poly.type
_entity_poly.pdbx_seq_one_letter_code
_entity_poly.pdbx_strand_id
1 'polypeptide(L)'
;MMRRFLLPAVLGLVAAGIAVMALSGLLDVGGENSFIQGEMDGTRIDVAAKFSARVAATPGRDGAPVRQGDLLLRLDGTEMEARVLQTRQELERARAQLEKALNGTREEEIRRLHQQHQEAVAALALAEKTHARCRVLHAQQAVSTQRYDEAVSALTQARARERAMKAALEEAVTGSRQEDIAAARAATQALEARLQEVESMARDVELRSPVDGEISKVLVDVGELVAPGY
;
A
#
# COMPACT_ATOMS: atom_id res chain seq x y z
N MET A 1 70.88 -64.04 62.66
CA MET A 1 71.53 -63.20 61.61
C MET A 1 70.69 -63.03 60.28
N MET A 2 69.41 -63.34 60.27
CA MET A 2 68.59 -63.33 59.03
C MET A 2 67.74 -62.08 58.84
N ARG A 3 67.68 -61.08 59.69
CA ARG A 3 66.81 -59.91 59.63
C ARG A 3 67.42 -58.69 58.92
N ARG A 4 68.73 -58.69 58.63
CA ARG A 4 69.43 -57.52 58.07
C ARG A 4 69.48 -57.50 56.55
N PHE A 5 69.08 -58.57 55.91
CA PHE A 5 69.07 -58.64 54.40
C PHE A 5 67.67 -58.51 53.76
N LEU A 6 66.62 -58.60 54.54
CA LEU A 6 65.22 -58.48 53.98
C LEU A 6 64.86 -57.04 53.67
N LEU A 7 65.36 -56.07 54.37
CA LEU A 7 65.04 -54.65 54.10
C LEU A 7 65.57 -54.15 52.75
N PRO A 8 66.85 -54.42 52.33
CA PRO A 8 67.32 -53.96 51.00
C PRO A 8 66.66 -54.71 49.85
N ALA A 9 66.28 -55.98 50.07
CA ALA A 9 65.61 -56.77 49.00
C ALA A 9 64.16 -56.27 48.70
N VAL A 10 63.42 -55.87 49.73
CA VAL A 10 62.10 -55.30 49.68
C VAL A 10 62.17 -53.91 48.99
N LEU A 11 63.15 -53.09 49.35
CA LEU A 11 63.38 -51.76 48.78
C LEU A 11 63.75 -51.88 47.29
N GLY A 12 64.56 -52.87 46.92
CA GLY A 12 64.89 -53.14 45.48
C GLY A 12 63.69 -53.57 44.67
N LEU A 13 62.79 -54.40 45.20
CA LEU A 13 61.57 -54.83 44.55
C LEU A 13 60.56 -53.68 44.33
N VAL A 14 60.44 -52.82 45.40
CA VAL A 14 59.59 -51.62 45.26
C VAL A 14 60.14 -50.64 44.24
N ALA A 15 61.46 -50.41 44.21
CA ALA A 15 62.14 -49.59 43.23
C ALA A 15 62.01 -50.15 41.79
N ALA A 16 62.16 -51.47 41.67
CA ALA A 16 61.95 -52.15 40.39
C ALA A 16 60.43 -52.05 39.88
N GLY A 17 59.52 -52.20 40.86
CA GLY A 17 58.08 -52.01 40.56
C GLY A 17 57.74 -50.62 40.07
N ILE A 18 58.29 -49.58 40.70
CA ILE A 18 58.11 -48.16 40.28
C ILE A 18 58.80 -47.92 38.94
N ALA A 19 59.98 -48.50 38.70
CA ALA A 19 60.65 -48.39 37.40
C ALA A 19 59.87 -49.08 36.25
N VAL A 20 59.31 -50.26 36.52
CA VAL A 20 58.45 -50.95 35.56
C VAL A 20 57.13 -50.18 35.27
N MET A 21 56.57 -49.58 36.33
CA MET A 21 55.38 -48.78 36.26
C MET A 21 55.62 -47.44 35.49
N ALA A 22 56.85 -46.88 35.66
CA ALA A 22 57.27 -45.71 34.89
C ALA A 22 57.57 -46.04 33.36
N LEU A 23 58.17 -47.24 33.13
CA LEU A 23 58.46 -47.70 31.76
C LEU A 23 57.23 -48.22 31.02
N SER A 24 56.22 -48.71 31.72
CA SER A 24 54.98 -49.20 31.11
C SER A 24 53.98 -48.08 30.70
N GLY A 25 54.36 -46.82 30.87
CA GLY A 25 53.47 -45.70 30.51
C GLY A 25 52.21 -45.59 31.42
N LEU A 26 52.14 -46.40 32.53
CA LEU A 26 51.02 -46.33 33.47
C LEU A 26 51.08 -45.06 34.36
N LEU A 27 52.20 -44.35 34.34
CA LEU A 27 52.36 -43.01 34.92
C LEU A 27 52.39 -41.99 33.76
N ASP A 28 51.40 -42.05 32.91
CA ASP A 28 51.11 -40.93 31.99
C ASP A 28 50.51 -39.79 32.82
N VAL A 29 51.41 -39.01 33.43
CA VAL A 29 51.04 -37.80 34.12
C VAL A 29 50.72 -36.76 33.08
N GLY A 30 49.45 -36.79 32.63
CA GLY A 30 48.78 -35.64 32.15
C GLY A 30 49.44 -34.93 30.96
N GLY A 31 49.35 -35.49 29.78
CA GLY A 31 49.15 -34.63 28.63
C GLY A 31 47.76 -34.05 28.71
N GLU A 32 47.63 -32.91 29.36
CA GLU A 32 46.39 -32.12 29.16
C GLU A 32 46.25 -31.83 27.69
N ASN A 33 45.46 -32.67 27.02
CA ASN A 33 44.86 -32.26 25.75
C ASN A 33 43.94 -31.10 26.10
N SER A 34 44.49 -29.88 26.20
CA SER A 34 43.68 -28.69 26.32
C SER A 34 42.90 -28.51 25.01
N PHE A 35 41.72 -29.11 24.94
CA PHE A 35 40.78 -28.76 23.92
C PHE A 35 40.38 -27.31 24.20
N ILE A 36 40.81 -26.42 23.32
CA ILE A 36 40.29 -25.04 23.31
C ILE A 36 38.88 -25.16 22.76
N GLN A 37 37.90 -25.17 23.64
CA GLN A 37 36.51 -25.10 23.31
C GLN A 37 36.17 -23.62 23.17
N GLY A 38 36.14 -23.13 21.91
CA GLY A 38 35.67 -21.80 21.59
C GLY A 38 34.19 -21.89 21.19
N GLU A 39 33.34 -21.09 21.81
CA GLU A 39 31.98 -20.84 21.34
C GLU A 39 32.04 -19.65 20.39
N MET A 40 31.60 -19.83 19.12
CA MET A 40 31.52 -18.77 18.18
C MET A 40 30.12 -18.14 18.32
N ASP A 41 30.05 -17.01 19.00
CA ASP A 41 28.81 -16.23 19.12
C ASP A 41 28.62 -15.41 17.83
N GLY A 42 27.67 -15.83 17.02
CA GLY A 42 27.30 -15.16 15.77
C GLY A 42 25.86 -14.62 15.86
N THR A 43 25.63 -13.40 15.39
CA THR A 43 24.28 -12.85 15.27
C THR A 43 23.49 -13.67 14.23
N ARG A 44 22.47 -14.38 14.68
CA ARG A 44 21.54 -15.10 13.81
C ARG A 44 20.41 -14.17 13.40
N ILE A 45 20.13 -14.10 12.12
CA ILE A 45 19.01 -13.36 11.53
C ILE A 45 18.13 -14.36 10.79
N ASP A 46 16.88 -14.46 11.20
CA ASP A 46 15.88 -15.30 10.54
C ASP A 46 15.18 -14.48 9.47
N VAL A 47 15.24 -14.93 8.22
CA VAL A 47 14.57 -14.32 7.07
C VAL A 47 13.34 -15.16 6.77
N ALA A 48 12.15 -14.58 6.88
CA ALA A 48 10.87 -15.27 6.73
C ALA A 48 9.97 -14.58 5.71
N ALA A 49 9.06 -15.37 5.11
CA ALA A 49 8.02 -14.83 4.24
C ALA A 49 7.02 -13.97 5.04
N LYS A 50 6.56 -12.85 4.46
CA LYS A 50 5.55 -11.97 5.08
C LYS A 50 4.11 -12.35 4.70
N PHE A 51 3.94 -13.14 3.66
CA PHE A 51 2.63 -13.62 3.18
C PHE A 51 2.72 -15.07 2.70
N SER A 52 1.57 -15.73 2.59
CA SER A 52 1.51 -17.10 2.10
C SER A 52 1.72 -17.14 0.60
N ALA A 53 2.73 -17.89 0.15
CA ALA A 53 3.00 -18.12 -1.27
C ALA A 53 3.76 -19.43 -1.49
N ARG A 54 3.78 -19.89 -2.74
CA ARG A 54 4.58 -21.07 -3.12
C ARG A 54 6.01 -20.66 -3.43
N VAL A 55 6.96 -21.47 -3.01
CA VAL A 55 8.38 -21.27 -3.32
C VAL A 55 8.62 -21.59 -4.81
N ALA A 56 9.06 -20.58 -5.57
CA ALA A 56 9.39 -20.71 -6.97
C ALA A 56 10.86 -21.13 -7.18
N ALA A 57 11.78 -20.62 -6.36
CA ALA A 57 13.20 -20.96 -6.43
C ALA A 57 13.92 -20.69 -5.11
N THR A 58 14.91 -21.53 -4.79
CA THR A 58 15.78 -21.40 -3.63
C THR A 58 17.24 -21.37 -4.10
N PRO A 59 17.76 -20.20 -4.55
CA PRO A 59 19.16 -20.09 -4.96
C PRO A 59 20.12 -20.20 -3.77
N GLY A 60 19.68 -19.87 -2.56
CA GLY A 60 20.45 -20.03 -1.33
C GLY A 60 20.69 -21.49 -0.99
N ARG A 61 21.88 -21.82 -0.48
CA ARG A 61 22.26 -23.16 -0.01
C ARG A 61 22.89 -23.05 1.36
N ASP A 62 22.72 -24.09 2.17
CA ASP A 62 23.37 -24.21 3.47
C ASP A 62 24.90 -24.03 3.35
N GLY A 63 25.49 -23.22 4.20
CA GLY A 63 26.92 -22.92 4.21
C GLY A 63 27.37 -21.97 3.08
N ALA A 64 26.49 -21.39 2.29
CA ALA A 64 26.89 -20.48 1.23
C ALA A 64 27.11 -19.05 1.77
N PRO A 65 28.22 -18.38 1.39
CA PRO A 65 28.43 -16.98 1.72
C PRO A 65 27.47 -16.11 0.93
N VAL A 66 26.89 -15.09 1.57
CA VAL A 66 25.96 -14.13 0.97
C VAL A 66 26.34 -12.71 1.33
N ARG A 67 26.04 -11.78 0.43
CA ARG A 67 26.15 -10.33 0.65
C ARG A 67 24.79 -9.72 0.87
N GLN A 68 24.77 -8.57 1.51
CA GLN A 68 23.56 -7.77 1.64
C GLN A 68 22.92 -7.52 0.26
N GLY A 69 21.64 -7.86 0.13
CA GLY A 69 20.87 -7.75 -1.12
C GLY A 69 20.85 -8.99 -2.01
N ASP A 70 21.67 -10.02 -1.72
CA ASP A 70 21.65 -11.26 -2.47
C ASP A 70 20.31 -11.99 -2.33
N LEU A 71 19.83 -12.59 -3.42
CA LEU A 71 18.56 -13.31 -3.46
C LEU A 71 18.70 -14.65 -2.74
N LEU A 72 17.94 -14.84 -1.67
CA LEU A 72 17.90 -16.06 -0.87
C LEU A 72 16.80 -17.01 -1.33
N LEU A 73 15.61 -16.45 -1.58
CA LEU A 73 14.41 -17.18 -1.91
C LEU A 73 13.55 -16.35 -2.87
N ARG A 74 12.93 -16.99 -3.84
CA ARG A 74 11.90 -16.39 -4.70
C ARG A 74 10.58 -17.11 -4.49
N LEU A 75 9.55 -16.38 -4.20
CA LEU A 75 8.17 -16.84 -4.10
C LEU A 75 7.47 -16.71 -5.47
N ASP A 76 6.37 -17.41 -5.64
CA ASP A 76 5.47 -17.19 -6.78
C ASP A 76 4.69 -15.89 -6.57
N GLY A 77 4.98 -14.91 -7.41
CA GLY A 77 4.42 -13.56 -7.33
C GLY A 77 3.14 -13.36 -8.13
N THR A 78 2.64 -14.36 -8.86
CA THR A 78 1.54 -14.22 -9.82
C THR A 78 0.29 -13.60 -9.19
N GLU A 79 -0.06 -14.01 -7.99
CA GLU A 79 -1.24 -13.44 -7.28
C GLU A 79 -0.98 -11.98 -6.86
N MET A 80 0.24 -11.66 -6.41
CA MET A 80 0.60 -10.29 -6.03
C MET A 80 0.63 -9.36 -7.23
N GLU A 81 1.16 -9.80 -8.37
CA GLU A 81 1.14 -9.04 -9.63
C GLU A 81 -0.29 -8.74 -10.08
N ALA A 82 -1.19 -9.74 -10.02
CA ALA A 82 -2.59 -9.56 -10.33
C ALA A 82 -3.26 -8.55 -9.38
N ARG A 83 -2.94 -8.60 -8.08
CA ARG A 83 -3.46 -7.67 -7.06
C ARG A 83 -2.94 -6.24 -7.28
N VAL A 84 -1.67 -6.06 -7.63
CA VAL A 84 -1.10 -4.75 -8.02
C VAL A 84 -1.84 -4.21 -9.24
N LEU A 85 -2.02 -5.02 -10.28
CA LEU A 85 -2.73 -4.61 -11.48
C LEU A 85 -4.18 -4.21 -11.18
N GLN A 86 -4.90 -5.00 -10.38
CA GLN A 86 -6.27 -4.69 -9.96
C GLN A 86 -6.34 -3.34 -9.23
N THR A 87 -5.49 -3.15 -8.21
CA THR A 87 -5.48 -1.91 -7.42
C THR A 87 -5.11 -0.70 -8.29
N ARG A 88 -4.20 -0.86 -9.24
CA ARG A 88 -3.86 0.19 -10.22
C ARG A 88 -5.05 0.57 -11.10
N GLN A 89 -5.85 -0.40 -11.55
CA GLN A 89 -7.07 -0.13 -12.32
C GLN A 89 -8.15 0.58 -11.47
N GLU A 90 -8.25 0.23 -10.19
CA GLU A 90 -9.15 0.92 -9.25
C GLU A 90 -8.72 2.39 -9.05
N LEU A 91 -7.42 2.64 -8.92
CA LEU A 91 -6.86 3.99 -8.83
C LEU A 91 -7.14 4.82 -10.07
N GLU A 92 -6.94 4.26 -11.27
CA GLU A 92 -7.23 4.96 -12.53
C GLU A 92 -8.72 5.34 -12.65
N ARG A 93 -9.63 4.47 -12.19
CA ARG A 93 -11.07 4.81 -12.12
C ARG A 93 -11.34 5.96 -11.16
N ALA A 94 -10.71 5.96 -9.97
CA ALA A 94 -10.88 7.04 -9.01
C ALA A 94 -10.30 8.37 -9.53
N ARG A 95 -9.17 8.34 -10.22
CA ARG A 95 -8.57 9.50 -10.88
C ARG A 95 -9.50 10.09 -11.96
N ALA A 96 -10.06 9.22 -12.80
CA ALA A 96 -11.03 9.66 -13.79
C ALA A 96 -12.30 10.27 -13.16
N GLN A 97 -12.72 9.77 -12.00
CA GLN A 97 -13.83 10.32 -11.25
C GLN A 97 -13.51 11.68 -10.63
N LEU A 98 -12.31 11.84 -10.09
CA LEU A 98 -11.81 13.13 -9.60
C LEU A 98 -11.69 14.15 -10.74
N GLU A 99 -11.14 13.76 -11.86
CA GLU A 99 -11.05 14.60 -13.05
C GLU A 99 -12.43 15.05 -13.53
N LYS A 100 -13.40 14.13 -13.59
CA LYS A 100 -14.80 14.47 -13.91
C LYS A 100 -15.38 15.49 -12.90
N ALA A 101 -15.11 15.33 -11.61
CA ALA A 101 -15.58 16.26 -10.59
C ALA A 101 -14.90 17.64 -10.73
N LEU A 102 -13.61 17.67 -11.05
CA LEU A 102 -12.86 18.93 -11.26
C LEU A 102 -13.30 19.67 -12.51
N ASN A 103 -13.54 18.95 -13.61
CA ASN A 103 -13.98 19.53 -14.88
C ASN A 103 -15.42 20.05 -14.82
N GLY A 104 -16.24 19.55 -13.87
CA GLY A 104 -17.62 20.01 -13.68
C GLY A 104 -18.52 19.75 -14.89
N THR A 105 -19.41 20.71 -15.16
CA THR A 105 -20.36 20.63 -16.27
C THR A 105 -19.64 20.88 -17.61
N ARG A 106 -19.98 20.11 -18.63
CA ARG A 106 -19.40 20.25 -19.98
C ARG A 106 -19.72 21.62 -20.59
N GLU A 107 -18.77 22.18 -21.33
CA GLU A 107 -18.93 23.48 -21.97
C GLU A 107 -20.14 23.55 -22.93
N GLU A 108 -20.47 22.44 -23.61
CA GLU A 108 -21.65 22.39 -24.51
C GLU A 108 -22.94 22.59 -23.71
N GLU A 109 -22.99 21.99 -22.51
CA GLU A 109 -24.15 22.12 -21.61
C GLU A 109 -24.29 23.54 -21.09
N ILE A 110 -23.17 24.14 -20.67
CA ILE A 110 -23.13 25.55 -20.23
C ILE A 110 -23.59 26.47 -21.38
N ARG A 111 -23.10 26.24 -22.57
CA ARG A 111 -23.52 27.01 -23.78
C ARG A 111 -25.01 26.84 -24.06
N ARG A 112 -25.55 25.64 -23.94
CA ARG A 112 -26.97 25.37 -24.09
C ARG A 112 -27.81 26.11 -23.06
N LEU A 113 -27.44 26.04 -21.79
CA LEU A 113 -28.13 26.74 -20.70
C LEU A 113 -28.05 28.27 -20.87
N HIS A 114 -26.91 28.78 -21.30
CA HIS A 114 -26.74 30.19 -21.61
C HIS A 114 -27.70 30.69 -22.69
N GLN A 115 -27.87 29.91 -23.79
CA GLN A 115 -28.86 30.24 -24.83
C GLN A 115 -30.28 30.22 -24.30
N GLN A 116 -30.67 29.23 -23.51
CA GLN A 116 -31.98 29.15 -22.88
C GLN A 116 -32.25 30.33 -21.92
N HIS A 117 -31.23 30.75 -21.17
CA HIS A 117 -31.33 31.95 -20.35
C HIS A 117 -31.53 33.21 -21.19
N GLN A 118 -30.78 33.36 -22.31
CA GLN A 118 -30.97 34.49 -23.22
C GLN A 118 -32.39 34.55 -23.82
N GLU A 119 -32.94 33.39 -24.20
CA GLU A 119 -34.34 33.29 -24.68
C GLU A 119 -35.34 33.74 -23.57
N ALA A 120 -35.12 33.31 -22.32
CA ALA A 120 -35.96 33.70 -21.19
C ALA A 120 -35.87 35.22 -20.90
N VAL A 121 -34.68 35.81 -21.02
CA VAL A 121 -34.47 37.27 -20.90
C VAL A 121 -35.20 38.04 -21.99
N ALA A 122 -35.14 37.56 -23.25
CA ALA A 122 -35.85 38.17 -24.35
C ALA A 122 -37.38 38.10 -24.18
N ALA A 123 -37.89 36.95 -23.67
CA ALA A 123 -39.30 36.77 -23.38
C ALA A 123 -39.76 37.69 -22.24
N LEU A 124 -38.93 37.85 -21.18
CA LEU A 124 -39.19 38.78 -20.08
C LEU A 124 -39.24 40.21 -20.59
N ALA A 125 -38.30 40.65 -21.40
CA ALA A 125 -38.27 41.99 -21.94
C ALA A 125 -39.54 42.31 -22.81
N LEU A 126 -40.05 41.32 -23.55
CA LEU A 126 -41.30 41.44 -24.29
C LEU A 126 -42.50 41.56 -23.34
N ALA A 127 -42.57 40.72 -22.31
CA ALA A 127 -43.65 40.75 -21.33
C ALA A 127 -43.66 42.08 -20.53
N GLU A 128 -42.50 42.63 -20.18
CA GLU A 128 -42.34 43.93 -19.52
C GLU A 128 -42.86 45.07 -20.40
N LYS A 129 -42.49 45.09 -21.69
CA LYS A 129 -42.98 46.10 -22.65
C LYS A 129 -44.48 45.99 -22.83
N THR A 130 -45.01 44.76 -22.91
CA THR A 130 -46.46 44.53 -23.07
C THR A 130 -47.22 44.95 -21.84
N HIS A 131 -46.76 44.56 -20.66
CA HIS A 131 -47.36 44.98 -19.37
C HIS A 131 -47.32 46.51 -19.21
N ALA A 132 -46.20 47.17 -19.50
CA ALA A 132 -46.05 48.62 -19.43
C ALA A 132 -47.09 49.33 -20.34
N ARG A 133 -47.25 48.83 -21.57
CA ARG A 133 -48.24 49.34 -22.52
C ARG A 133 -49.69 49.12 -22.04
N CYS A 134 -50.03 47.89 -21.61
CA CYS A 134 -51.34 47.57 -21.07
C CYS A 134 -51.69 48.39 -19.84
N ARG A 135 -50.74 48.67 -18.94
CA ARG A 135 -50.88 49.51 -17.77
C ARG A 135 -51.33 50.95 -18.13
N VAL A 136 -50.66 51.55 -19.12
CA VAL A 136 -51.03 52.91 -19.60
C VAL A 136 -52.41 52.93 -20.23
N LEU A 137 -52.70 51.96 -21.08
CA LEU A 137 -54.00 51.87 -21.78
C LEU A 137 -55.15 51.55 -20.79
N HIS A 138 -54.90 50.75 -19.76
CA HIS A 138 -55.90 50.45 -18.73
C HIS A 138 -56.22 51.69 -17.91
N ALA A 139 -55.19 52.47 -17.55
CA ALA A 139 -55.39 53.75 -16.83
C ALA A 139 -56.22 54.76 -17.68
N GLN A 140 -56.15 54.65 -19.02
CA GLN A 140 -56.95 55.43 -19.97
C GLN A 140 -58.29 54.79 -20.28
N GLN A 141 -58.65 53.68 -19.63
CA GLN A 141 -59.87 52.88 -19.90
C GLN A 141 -59.95 52.35 -21.36
N ALA A 142 -58.82 52.25 -22.05
CA ALA A 142 -58.73 51.82 -23.46
C ALA A 142 -58.63 50.28 -23.61
N VAL A 143 -58.39 49.54 -22.52
CA VAL A 143 -58.38 48.06 -22.49
C VAL A 143 -59.16 47.54 -21.27
N SER A 144 -59.66 46.29 -21.37
CA SER A 144 -60.39 45.64 -20.28
C SER A 144 -59.44 45.25 -19.13
N THR A 145 -60.00 45.14 -17.89
CA THR A 145 -59.29 44.61 -16.72
C THR A 145 -58.73 43.24 -16.99
N GLN A 146 -59.50 42.35 -17.64
CA GLN A 146 -59.01 41.01 -18.05
C GLN A 146 -57.73 41.09 -18.88
N ARG A 147 -57.64 42.01 -19.84
CA ARG A 147 -56.43 42.17 -20.68
C ARG A 147 -55.24 42.67 -19.89
N TYR A 148 -55.46 43.51 -18.90
CA TYR A 148 -54.42 43.96 -17.94
C TYR A 148 -53.95 42.79 -17.07
N ASP A 149 -54.87 42.01 -16.49
CA ASP A 149 -54.57 40.87 -15.64
C ASP A 149 -53.80 39.77 -16.40
N GLU A 150 -54.14 39.53 -17.66
CA GLU A 150 -53.39 38.64 -18.57
C GLU A 150 -51.93 39.12 -18.74
N ALA A 151 -51.72 40.42 -18.92
CA ALA A 151 -50.38 41.00 -19.08
C ALA A 151 -49.56 40.93 -17.75
N VAL A 152 -50.19 41.10 -16.62
CA VAL A 152 -49.57 40.92 -15.28
C VAL A 152 -49.15 39.46 -15.07
N SER A 153 -50.07 38.54 -15.42
CA SER A 153 -49.80 37.10 -15.31
C SER A 153 -48.64 36.66 -16.24
N ALA A 154 -48.64 37.12 -17.48
CA ALA A 154 -47.56 36.85 -18.44
C ALA A 154 -46.21 37.40 -17.97
N LEU A 155 -46.19 38.62 -17.39
CA LEU A 155 -44.98 39.20 -16.81
C LEU A 155 -44.43 38.35 -15.62
N THR A 156 -45.36 37.94 -14.76
CA THR A 156 -45.01 37.13 -13.56
C THR A 156 -44.39 35.77 -13.99
N GLN A 157 -45.03 35.13 -14.98
CA GLN A 157 -44.51 33.85 -15.56
C GLN A 157 -43.16 34.03 -16.22
N ALA A 158 -42.99 35.10 -17.03
CA ALA A 158 -41.69 35.34 -17.70
C ALA A 158 -40.57 35.62 -16.70
N ARG A 159 -40.86 36.38 -15.63
CA ARG A 159 -39.87 36.58 -14.52
C ARG A 159 -39.51 35.29 -13.81
N ALA A 160 -40.48 34.45 -13.51
CA ALA A 160 -40.19 33.15 -12.87
C ALA A 160 -39.34 32.27 -13.76
N ARG A 161 -39.60 32.23 -15.07
CA ARG A 161 -38.84 31.45 -16.04
C ARG A 161 -37.39 31.95 -16.20
N GLU A 162 -37.20 33.28 -16.29
CA GLU A 162 -35.86 33.88 -16.34
C GLU A 162 -35.04 33.50 -15.13
N ARG A 163 -35.62 33.66 -13.90
CA ARG A 163 -34.94 33.30 -12.65
C ARG A 163 -34.56 31.81 -12.60
N ALA A 164 -35.47 30.94 -13.05
CA ALA A 164 -35.18 29.50 -13.09
C ALA A 164 -34.03 29.17 -14.06
N MET A 165 -34.03 29.77 -15.27
CA MET A 165 -32.93 29.54 -16.23
C MET A 165 -31.61 30.14 -15.77
N LYS A 166 -31.65 31.31 -15.10
CA LYS A 166 -30.47 31.92 -14.46
C LYS A 166 -29.88 31.03 -13.40
N ALA A 167 -30.70 30.51 -12.48
CA ALA A 167 -30.26 29.62 -11.43
C ALA A 167 -29.63 28.32 -11.99
N ALA A 168 -30.26 27.73 -13.01
CA ALA A 168 -29.70 26.54 -13.68
C ALA A 168 -28.34 26.81 -14.36
N LEU A 169 -28.17 27.98 -14.97
CA LEU A 169 -26.91 28.40 -15.56
C LEU A 169 -25.84 28.64 -14.47
N GLU A 170 -26.18 29.31 -13.40
CA GLU A 170 -25.28 29.56 -12.26
C GLU A 170 -24.82 28.24 -11.62
N GLU A 171 -25.73 27.29 -11.43
CA GLU A 171 -25.41 25.95 -10.94
C GLU A 171 -24.43 25.22 -11.87
N ALA A 172 -24.70 25.25 -13.18
CA ALA A 172 -23.83 24.60 -14.16
C ALA A 172 -22.44 25.25 -14.24
N VAL A 173 -22.34 26.57 -14.12
CA VAL A 173 -21.07 27.31 -14.12
C VAL A 173 -20.28 27.08 -12.84
N THR A 174 -20.97 26.99 -11.70
CA THR A 174 -20.33 26.71 -10.41
C THR A 174 -19.70 25.30 -10.40
N GLY A 175 -20.27 24.36 -11.15
CA GLY A 175 -19.75 23.00 -11.30
C GLY A 175 -20.03 22.12 -10.08
N SER A 176 -19.13 21.14 -9.86
CA SER A 176 -19.27 20.20 -8.74
C SER A 176 -19.08 20.91 -7.39
N ARG A 177 -19.79 20.44 -6.37
CA ARG A 177 -19.63 20.95 -5.01
C ARG A 177 -18.23 20.67 -4.49
N GLN A 178 -17.73 21.56 -3.64
CA GLN A 178 -16.39 21.38 -3.04
C GLN A 178 -16.28 20.10 -2.21
N GLU A 179 -17.40 19.69 -1.58
CA GLU A 179 -17.48 18.45 -0.81
C GLU A 179 -17.32 17.22 -1.71
N ASP A 180 -17.92 17.24 -2.92
CA ASP A 180 -17.81 16.14 -3.88
C ASP A 180 -16.39 16.02 -4.42
N ILE A 181 -15.74 17.16 -4.71
CA ILE A 181 -14.34 17.20 -5.12
C ILE A 181 -13.43 16.69 -3.99
N ALA A 182 -13.68 17.13 -2.75
CA ALA A 182 -12.91 16.68 -1.59
C ALA A 182 -13.07 15.17 -1.35
N ALA A 183 -14.28 14.64 -1.49
CA ALA A 183 -14.56 13.21 -1.36
C ALA A 183 -13.84 12.40 -2.46
N ALA A 184 -13.91 12.83 -3.73
CA ALA A 184 -13.23 12.17 -4.83
C ALA A 184 -11.69 12.21 -4.66
N ARG A 185 -11.15 13.33 -4.16
CA ARG A 185 -9.72 13.46 -3.85
C ARG A 185 -9.30 12.51 -2.73
N ALA A 186 -10.07 12.44 -1.64
CA ALA A 186 -9.80 11.53 -0.53
C ALA A 186 -9.84 10.06 -0.98
N ALA A 187 -10.81 9.69 -1.83
CA ALA A 187 -10.89 8.34 -2.40
C ALA A 187 -9.65 8.00 -3.26
N THR A 188 -9.17 8.95 -4.07
CA THR A 188 -7.95 8.77 -4.88
C THR A 188 -6.73 8.59 -3.99
N GLN A 189 -6.56 9.42 -2.96
CA GLN A 189 -5.44 9.30 -2.01
C GLN A 189 -5.46 7.97 -1.24
N ALA A 190 -6.64 7.50 -0.84
CA ALA A 190 -6.77 6.20 -0.18
C ALA A 190 -6.34 5.03 -1.08
N LEU A 191 -6.67 5.08 -2.38
CA LEU A 191 -6.25 4.07 -3.34
C LEU A 191 -4.77 4.19 -3.71
N GLU A 192 -4.19 5.39 -3.72
CA GLU A 192 -2.73 5.59 -3.86
C GLU A 192 -1.96 4.95 -2.70
N ALA A 193 -2.40 5.16 -1.47
CA ALA A 193 -1.82 4.53 -0.29
C ALA A 193 -1.94 3.00 -0.35
N ARG A 194 -3.12 2.49 -0.75
CA ARG A 194 -3.34 1.05 -0.94
C ARG A 194 -2.47 0.45 -2.03
N LEU A 195 -2.29 1.15 -3.16
CA LEU A 195 -1.38 0.70 -4.22
C LEU A 195 0.06 0.60 -3.71
N GLN A 196 0.52 1.59 -2.96
CA GLN A 196 1.85 1.59 -2.35
C GLN A 196 2.04 0.42 -1.37
N GLU A 197 1.02 0.09 -0.58
CA GLU A 197 1.00 -1.07 0.30
C GLU A 197 1.17 -2.37 -0.49
N VAL A 198 0.32 -2.59 -1.51
CA VAL A 198 0.34 -3.81 -2.33
C VAL A 198 1.63 -3.92 -3.14
N GLU A 199 2.18 -2.82 -3.67
CA GLU A 199 3.48 -2.79 -4.34
C GLU A 199 4.64 -3.09 -3.38
N SER A 200 4.52 -2.69 -2.10
CA SER A 200 5.48 -3.07 -1.07
C SER A 200 5.45 -4.57 -0.78
N MET A 201 4.24 -5.15 -0.66
CA MET A 201 4.08 -6.60 -0.51
C MET A 201 4.60 -7.36 -1.74
N ALA A 202 4.38 -6.85 -2.94
CA ALA A 202 4.89 -7.47 -4.18
C ALA A 202 6.42 -7.49 -4.25
N ARG A 203 7.12 -6.55 -3.63
CA ARG A 203 8.59 -6.58 -3.51
C ARG A 203 9.09 -7.69 -2.59
N ASP A 204 8.29 -8.07 -1.59
CA ASP A 204 8.61 -9.13 -0.64
C ASP A 204 8.47 -10.56 -1.24
N VAL A 205 8.12 -10.68 -2.53
CA VAL A 205 8.21 -11.92 -3.33
C VAL A 205 9.66 -12.41 -3.45
N GLU A 206 10.62 -11.49 -3.44
CA GLU A 206 12.05 -11.80 -3.44
C GLU A 206 12.63 -11.57 -2.04
N LEU A 207 12.89 -12.65 -1.32
CA LEU A 207 13.56 -12.58 -0.02
C LEU A 207 15.06 -12.41 -0.25
N ARG A 208 15.60 -11.29 0.21
CA ARG A 208 17.01 -10.92 0.06
C ARG A 208 17.71 -10.85 1.40
N SER A 209 19.01 -11.12 1.41
CA SER A 209 19.82 -11.01 2.62
C SER A 209 19.87 -9.57 3.13
N PRO A 210 19.53 -9.31 4.42
CA PRO A 210 19.65 -7.99 5.02
C PRO A 210 21.09 -7.60 5.39
N VAL A 211 22.02 -8.57 5.45
CA VAL A 211 23.41 -8.40 5.89
C VAL A 211 24.37 -9.28 5.09
N ASP A 212 25.64 -8.99 5.21
CA ASP A 212 26.71 -9.89 4.77
C ASP A 212 26.86 -11.02 5.78
N GLY A 213 26.99 -12.28 5.30
CA GLY A 213 27.10 -13.43 6.20
C GLY A 213 27.16 -14.76 5.48
N GLU A 214 26.71 -15.79 6.15
CA GLU A 214 26.63 -17.16 5.63
C GLU A 214 25.25 -17.73 5.95
N ILE A 215 24.68 -18.49 5.00
CA ILE A 215 23.39 -19.16 5.21
C ILE A 215 23.59 -20.33 6.15
N SER A 216 23.05 -20.24 7.34
CA SER A 216 23.12 -21.34 8.32
C SER A 216 22.29 -22.54 7.86
N LYS A 217 21.03 -22.30 7.46
CA LYS A 217 20.13 -23.37 7.01
C LYS A 217 19.00 -22.80 6.16
N VAL A 218 18.64 -23.53 5.10
CA VAL A 218 17.42 -23.31 4.30
C VAL A 218 16.38 -24.32 4.78
N LEU A 219 15.21 -23.83 5.21
CA LEU A 219 14.18 -24.67 5.85
C LEU A 219 13.04 -25.02 4.87
N VAL A 220 13.09 -24.56 3.63
CA VAL A 220 12.00 -24.69 2.65
C VAL A 220 12.49 -25.25 1.31
N ASP A 221 11.64 -26.02 0.66
CA ASP A 221 11.91 -26.61 -0.64
C ASP A 221 11.14 -25.93 -1.78
N VAL A 222 11.66 -26.04 -3.01
CA VAL A 222 10.98 -25.54 -4.21
C VAL A 222 9.65 -26.26 -4.40
N GLY A 223 8.57 -25.48 -4.58
CA GLY A 223 7.20 -25.97 -4.71
C GLY A 223 6.43 -26.05 -3.39
N GLU A 224 7.09 -25.86 -2.26
CA GLU A 224 6.43 -25.81 -0.94
C GLU A 224 5.61 -24.53 -0.76
N LEU A 225 4.52 -24.63 0.02
CA LEU A 225 3.70 -23.47 0.42
C LEU A 225 4.22 -22.95 1.76
N VAL A 226 4.73 -21.73 1.76
CA VAL A 226 5.16 -21.04 2.99
C VAL A 226 4.08 -20.14 3.53
N ALA A 227 4.02 -20.00 4.86
CA ALA A 227 3.11 -19.11 5.58
C ALA A 227 3.88 -17.92 6.19
N PRO A 228 3.20 -16.82 6.57
CA PRO A 228 3.86 -15.70 7.24
C PRO A 228 4.60 -16.14 8.51
N GLY A 229 5.87 -15.73 8.63
CA GLY A 229 6.72 -16.05 9.78
C GLY A 229 7.40 -17.42 9.72
N TYR A 230 7.30 -18.10 8.58
CA TYR A 230 7.96 -19.39 8.34
C TYR A 230 9.26 -19.19 7.57
#